data_e2f35a8a48e379124de4620cc4ee74e2
#
_entry.id   e2f35a8a48e379124de4620cc4ee74e2
#
_cell.length_a   1.000
_cell.length_b   1.000
_cell.length_c   1.000
_cell.angle_alpha   90.00
_cell.angle_beta   90.00
_cell.angle_gamma   90.00
#
_symmetry.space_group_name_H-M   'P 1'
#
loop_
_entity.id
_entity.type
_entity.pdbx_description
1 polymer ?
#
loop_
_entity_poly.entity_id
_entity_poly.type
_entity_poly.pdbx_seq_one_letter_code
_entity_poly.pdbx_strand_id
1 'polypeptide(L)'
;MSTPPDRAGLLSGLLDASTRLRNEAGLHADALAGTLELNRADLTCLSALILEGSVPAGRLAEVTGLTTGGISGVLDRLERAGLVERLPDPDDRRRVLVTLSPDRRDHVTAAFDALRHLDQALLEEYTDAELRFLLHHSERTLAALRQETRRLRGGDVGPATEEQIFSAPRDARDTATLHLVGGGYELRIEAAPPAAPELFVARFAGGGVNVSTTGNDVTVRSRSRLLGGTTHGSLTLNPDVCWALRLRGGSTRITAALRDVPVSRIDISGGSGRAEFDLGPPTTEAVVHVDGGARQLTFRRPRGTPARLSLRGRLSDLRIDGDPRGSVIAHRAVWQTPDFDDHPTRYDIHINGGAISLELDHP
;
A
#
# COMPACT_ATOMS: atom_id res chain seq x y z
N MET A 1 3.10 -27.95 -21.43
CA MET A 1 2.34 -28.19 -20.17
C MET A 1 3.10 -27.48 -19.07
N SER A 2 2.56 -26.35 -18.57
CA SER A 2 3.18 -25.61 -17.44
C SER A 2 2.99 -26.43 -16.16
N THR A 3 4.06 -26.58 -15.40
CA THR A 3 4.00 -27.18 -14.07
C THR A 3 3.00 -26.38 -13.21
N PRO A 4 2.08 -27.02 -12.46
CA PRO A 4 1.19 -26.28 -11.57
C PRO A 4 2.00 -25.44 -10.57
N PRO A 5 1.53 -24.22 -10.25
CA PRO A 5 2.26 -23.34 -9.33
C PRO A 5 2.39 -24.00 -7.96
N ASP A 6 3.53 -23.82 -7.34
CA ASP A 6 3.74 -24.22 -5.94
C ASP A 6 2.89 -23.35 -4.99
N ARG A 7 2.85 -23.70 -3.69
CA ARG A 7 2.08 -22.95 -2.69
C ARG A 7 2.44 -21.45 -2.66
N ALA A 8 3.69 -21.10 -2.87
CA ALA A 8 4.14 -19.70 -2.86
C ALA A 8 3.60 -18.95 -4.09
N GLY A 9 3.64 -19.59 -5.26
CA GLY A 9 3.07 -19.06 -6.48
C GLY A 9 1.55 -18.88 -6.40
N LEU A 10 0.83 -19.84 -5.81
CA LEU A 10 -0.62 -19.71 -5.57
C LEU A 10 -0.95 -18.55 -4.64
N LEU A 11 -0.21 -18.37 -3.56
CA LEU A 11 -0.43 -17.25 -2.62
C LEU A 11 -0.16 -15.90 -3.30
N SER A 12 0.92 -15.78 -4.07
CA SER A 12 1.22 -14.56 -4.81
C SER A 12 0.12 -14.24 -5.83
N GLY A 13 -0.29 -15.25 -6.62
CA GLY A 13 -1.35 -15.08 -7.62
C GLY A 13 -2.68 -14.65 -7.01
N LEU A 14 -3.06 -15.23 -5.86
CA LEU A 14 -4.28 -14.84 -5.14
C LEU A 14 -4.22 -13.41 -4.60
N LEU A 15 -3.08 -12.96 -4.09
CA LEU A 15 -2.88 -11.60 -3.61
C LEU A 15 -3.00 -10.59 -4.76
N ASP A 16 -2.38 -10.89 -5.89
CA ASP A 16 -2.43 -10.04 -7.08
C ASP A 16 -3.85 -9.98 -7.66
N ALA A 17 -4.53 -11.14 -7.78
CA ALA A 17 -5.91 -11.23 -8.24
C ALA A 17 -6.86 -10.45 -7.31
N SER A 18 -6.71 -10.59 -5.99
CA SER A 18 -7.50 -9.86 -5.01
C SER A 18 -7.29 -8.35 -5.09
N THR A 19 -6.07 -7.90 -5.41
CA THR A 19 -5.78 -6.47 -5.59
C THR A 19 -6.43 -5.92 -6.85
N ARG A 20 -6.34 -6.66 -7.96
CA ARG A 20 -7.02 -6.29 -9.23
C ARG A 20 -8.53 -6.26 -9.05
N LEU A 21 -9.10 -7.28 -8.40
CA LEU A 21 -10.54 -7.34 -8.14
C LEU A 21 -11.04 -6.12 -7.36
N ARG A 22 -10.32 -5.70 -6.31
CA ARG A 22 -10.68 -4.49 -5.57
C ARG A 22 -10.61 -3.22 -6.41
N ASN A 23 -9.63 -3.11 -7.30
CA ASN A 23 -9.51 -1.98 -8.20
C ASN A 23 -10.66 -1.94 -9.21
N GLU A 24 -10.98 -3.07 -9.85
CA GLU A 24 -12.10 -3.19 -10.80
C GLU A 24 -13.45 -2.95 -10.12
N ALA A 25 -13.67 -3.52 -8.94
CA ALA A 25 -14.88 -3.25 -8.15
C ALA A 25 -15.00 -1.75 -7.80
N GLY A 26 -13.87 -1.08 -7.56
CA GLY A 26 -13.81 0.37 -7.40
C GLY A 26 -14.27 1.12 -8.65
N LEU A 27 -13.69 0.81 -9.80
CA LEU A 27 -14.05 1.44 -11.09
C LEU A 27 -15.51 1.17 -11.46
N HIS A 28 -15.97 -0.06 -11.28
CA HIS A 28 -17.38 -0.42 -11.51
C HIS A 28 -18.34 0.39 -10.66
N ALA A 29 -18.05 0.51 -9.36
CA ALA A 29 -18.92 1.30 -8.47
C ALA A 29 -18.90 2.81 -8.79
N ASP A 30 -17.77 3.36 -9.29
CA ASP A 30 -17.71 4.76 -9.75
C ASP A 30 -18.51 4.94 -11.05
N ALA A 31 -18.45 3.99 -11.98
CA ALA A 31 -19.25 4.00 -13.19
C ALA A 31 -20.76 3.89 -12.89
N LEU A 32 -21.13 2.98 -11.97
CA LEU A 32 -22.52 2.81 -11.54
C LEU A 32 -23.06 4.08 -10.86
N ALA A 33 -22.26 4.70 -9.98
CA ALA A 33 -22.61 5.97 -9.36
C ALA A 33 -22.84 7.06 -10.42
N GLY A 34 -21.98 7.15 -11.43
CA GLY A 34 -22.14 8.07 -12.56
C GLY A 34 -23.42 7.84 -13.35
N THR A 35 -23.80 6.58 -13.60
CA THR A 35 -25.04 6.23 -14.31
C THR A 35 -26.31 6.64 -13.55
N LEU A 36 -26.24 6.63 -12.23
CA LEU A 36 -27.35 7.03 -11.35
C LEU A 36 -27.30 8.51 -10.93
N GLU A 37 -26.34 9.28 -11.45
CA GLU A 37 -26.05 10.66 -11.06
C GLU A 37 -25.80 10.82 -9.54
N LEU A 38 -25.18 9.83 -8.93
CA LEU A 38 -24.88 9.73 -7.51
C LEU A 38 -23.38 9.84 -7.26
N ASN A 39 -23.00 10.10 -6.02
CA ASN A 39 -21.62 9.92 -5.58
C ASN A 39 -21.44 8.56 -4.89
N ARG A 40 -20.17 8.22 -4.58
CA ARG A 40 -19.80 6.95 -3.96
C ARG A 40 -20.49 6.70 -2.61
N ALA A 41 -20.66 7.73 -1.79
CA ALA A 41 -21.31 7.59 -0.48
C ALA A 41 -22.80 7.32 -0.64
N ASP A 42 -23.45 8.00 -1.59
CA ASP A 42 -24.84 7.79 -1.94
C ASP A 42 -25.08 6.34 -2.39
N LEU A 43 -24.21 5.84 -3.32
CA LEU A 43 -24.26 4.46 -3.82
C LEU A 43 -24.05 3.43 -2.68
N THR A 44 -23.12 3.69 -1.76
CA THR A 44 -22.88 2.82 -0.61
C THR A 44 -24.09 2.74 0.32
N CYS A 45 -24.80 3.86 0.53
CA CYS A 45 -26.07 3.86 1.28
C CYS A 45 -27.14 3.00 0.60
N LEU A 46 -27.34 3.15 -0.71
CA LEU A 46 -28.30 2.35 -1.46
C LEU A 46 -27.98 0.87 -1.42
N SER A 47 -26.70 0.51 -1.59
CA SER A 47 -26.22 -0.88 -1.46
C SER A 47 -26.54 -1.47 -0.07
N ALA A 48 -26.32 -0.71 1.00
CA ALA A 48 -26.65 -1.14 2.36
C ALA A 48 -28.16 -1.36 2.52
N LEU A 49 -29.00 -0.47 1.96
CA LEU A 49 -30.45 -0.60 2.01
C LEU A 49 -30.99 -1.77 1.19
N ILE A 50 -30.33 -2.13 0.09
CA ILE A 50 -30.65 -3.35 -0.68
C ILE A 50 -30.35 -4.61 0.12
N LEU A 51 -29.22 -4.64 0.84
CA LEU A 51 -28.76 -5.81 1.56
C LEU A 51 -29.45 -6.01 2.92
N GLU A 52 -29.65 -4.91 3.67
CA GLU A 52 -30.10 -4.95 5.06
C GLU A 52 -31.59 -4.52 5.21
N GLY A 53 -32.20 -3.98 4.16
CA GLY A 53 -33.57 -3.43 4.20
C GLY A 53 -33.61 -2.07 4.88
N SER A 54 -34.63 -1.86 5.72
CA SER A 54 -34.80 -0.59 6.48
C SER A 54 -33.82 -0.57 7.65
N VAL A 55 -32.97 0.45 7.73
CA VAL A 55 -31.94 0.59 8.76
C VAL A 55 -31.95 1.99 9.40
N PRO A 56 -31.51 2.13 10.66
CA PRO A 56 -31.28 3.43 11.27
C PRO A 56 -30.20 4.25 10.54
N ALA A 57 -30.34 5.58 10.51
CA ALA A 57 -29.37 6.48 9.91
C ALA A 57 -27.95 6.30 10.50
N GLY A 58 -27.84 5.96 11.79
CA GLY A 58 -26.56 5.63 12.43
C GLY A 58 -25.86 4.40 11.79
N ARG A 59 -26.64 3.40 11.37
CA ARG A 59 -26.11 2.23 10.66
C ARG A 59 -25.54 2.62 9.30
N LEU A 60 -26.19 3.51 8.57
CA LEU A 60 -25.69 4.03 7.30
C LEU A 60 -24.41 4.87 7.49
N ALA A 61 -24.33 5.63 8.59
CA ALA A 61 -23.09 6.33 8.95
C ALA A 61 -21.92 5.35 9.19
N GLU A 62 -22.15 4.24 9.88
CA GLU A 62 -21.14 3.19 10.08
C GLU A 62 -20.66 2.58 8.76
N VAL A 63 -21.59 2.20 7.88
CA VAL A 63 -21.30 1.54 6.60
C VAL A 63 -20.52 2.48 5.67
N THR A 64 -20.94 3.75 5.58
CA THR A 64 -20.27 4.75 4.72
C THR A 64 -18.99 5.31 5.37
N GLY A 65 -18.91 5.23 6.70
CA GLY A 65 -17.86 5.83 7.49
C GLY A 65 -17.92 7.35 7.56
N LEU A 66 -19.07 7.90 7.36
CA LEU A 66 -19.32 9.32 7.50
C LEU A 66 -19.67 9.67 8.96
N THR A 67 -19.44 10.93 9.32
CA THR A 67 -19.96 11.48 10.57
C THR A 67 -21.49 11.60 10.51
N THR A 68 -22.13 11.77 11.68
CA THR A 68 -23.58 11.98 11.77
C THR A 68 -24.06 13.16 10.91
N GLY A 69 -23.30 14.24 10.84
CA GLY A 69 -23.60 15.37 9.96
C GLY A 69 -23.42 15.04 8.48
N GLY A 70 -22.38 14.29 8.15
CA GLY A 70 -22.10 13.85 6.78
C GLY A 70 -23.18 12.92 6.22
N ILE A 71 -23.65 11.94 7.02
CA ILE A 71 -24.70 11.03 6.58
C ILE A 71 -26.06 11.76 6.41
N SER A 72 -26.36 12.75 7.23
CA SER A 72 -27.58 13.55 7.06
C SER A 72 -27.62 14.22 5.69
N GLY A 73 -26.49 14.82 5.24
CA GLY A 73 -26.40 15.43 3.92
C GLY A 73 -26.54 14.43 2.76
N VAL A 74 -26.04 13.20 2.93
CA VAL A 74 -26.25 12.09 1.96
C VAL A 74 -27.74 11.74 1.89
N LEU A 75 -28.37 11.51 3.04
CA LEU A 75 -29.76 11.14 3.10
C LEU A 75 -30.71 12.22 2.55
N ASP A 76 -30.41 13.50 2.80
CA ASP A 76 -31.17 14.64 2.24
C ASP A 76 -31.06 14.71 0.70
N ARG A 77 -29.95 14.31 0.12
CA ARG A 77 -29.81 14.21 -1.34
C ARG A 77 -30.62 13.04 -1.90
N LEU A 78 -30.46 11.85 -1.29
CA LEU A 78 -31.15 10.64 -1.70
C LEU A 78 -32.67 10.79 -1.59
N GLU A 79 -33.17 11.46 -0.55
CA GLU A 79 -34.60 11.75 -0.33
C GLU A 79 -35.12 12.76 -1.36
N ARG A 80 -34.37 13.83 -1.65
CA ARG A 80 -34.71 14.78 -2.74
C ARG A 80 -34.72 14.13 -4.12
N ALA A 81 -33.88 13.13 -4.34
CA ALA A 81 -33.88 12.33 -5.57
C ALA A 81 -34.99 11.27 -5.59
N GLY A 82 -35.82 11.17 -4.52
CA GLY A 82 -36.89 10.21 -4.39
C GLY A 82 -36.42 8.74 -4.27
N LEU A 83 -35.19 8.51 -3.91
CA LEU A 83 -34.56 7.16 -3.86
C LEU A 83 -34.75 6.50 -2.49
N VAL A 84 -34.88 7.29 -1.43
CA VAL A 84 -35.07 6.80 -0.06
C VAL A 84 -36.18 7.57 0.64
N GLU A 85 -36.74 6.96 1.67
CA GLU A 85 -37.71 7.54 2.57
C GLU A 85 -37.27 7.38 4.03
N ARG A 86 -37.64 8.36 4.87
CA ARG A 86 -37.43 8.30 6.32
C ARG A 86 -38.75 7.95 6.99
N LEU A 87 -38.77 6.85 7.73
CA LEU A 87 -39.93 6.37 8.44
C LEU A 87 -39.67 6.36 9.94
N PRO A 88 -40.67 6.65 10.80
CA PRO A 88 -40.56 6.40 12.23
C PRO A 88 -40.31 4.93 12.50
N ASP A 89 -39.40 4.61 13.43
CA ASP A 89 -39.19 3.23 13.88
C ASP A 89 -40.44 2.77 14.65
N PRO A 90 -41.07 1.65 14.28
CA PRO A 90 -42.24 1.14 14.96
C PRO A 90 -41.99 0.77 16.42
N ASP A 91 -40.76 0.39 16.78
CA ASP A 91 -40.39 -0.05 18.12
C ASP A 91 -39.84 1.10 18.99
N ASP A 92 -39.29 2.16 18.38
CA ASP A 92 -38.78 3.34 19.09
C ASP A 92 -39.07 4.62 18.30
N ARG A 93 -40.12 5.36 18.67
CA ARG A 93 -40.53 6.63 18.02
C ARG A 93 -39.46 7.74 18.03
N ARG A 94 -38.37 7.57 18.78
CA ARG A 94 -37.23 8.50 18.79
C ARG A 94 -36.21 8.18 17.68
N ARG A 95 -36.36 7.03 17.03
CA ARG A 95 -35.50 6.58 15.94
C ARG A 95 -36.18 6.80 14.59
N VAL A 96 -35.36 7.07 13.60
CA VAL A 96 -35.74 7.18 12.20
C VAL A 96 -35.07 6.06 11.44
N LEU A 97 -35.85 5.24 10.77
CA LEU A 97 -35.42 4.26 9.81
C LEU A 97 -35.34 4.87 8.42
N VAL A 98 -34.36 4.49 7.67
CA VAL A 98 -34.21 4.83 6.25
C VAL A 98 -34.48 3.58 5.43
N THR A 99 -35.29 3.69 4.41
CA THR A 99 -35.64 2.60 3.49
C THR A 99 -35.57 3.10 2.05
N LEU A 100 -35.44 2.17 1.10
CA LEU A 100 -35.63 2.50 -0.31
C LEU A 100 -37.06 2.91 -0.56
N SER A 101 -37.25 3.99 -1.31
CA SER A 101 -38.57 4.41 -1.74
C SER A 101 -39.27 3.28 -2.54
N PRO A 102 -40.49 2.88 -2.20
CA PRO A 102 -41.22 1.82 -2.90
C PRO A 102 -41.29 2.06 -4.42
N ASP A 103 -41.53 3.30 -4.83
CA ASP A 103 -41.67 3.67 -6.25
C ASP A 103 -40.38 3.56 -7.06
N ARG A 104 -39.21 3.60 -6.40
CA ARG A 104 -37.90 3.54 -7.02
C ARG A 104 -37.12 2.26 -6.71
N ARG A 105 -37.68 1.42 -5.85
CA ARG A 105 -37.00 0.17 -5.42
C ARG A 105 -36.55 -0.67 -6.58
N ASP A 106 -37.41 -0.97 -7.53
CA ASP A 106 -37.11 -1.82 -8.68
C ASP A 106 -36.03 -1.18 -9.57
N HIS A 107 -36.10 0.13 -9.79
CA HIS A 107 -35.11 0.86 -10.56
C HIS A 107 -33.73 0.82 -9.92
N VAL A 108 -33.65 1.07 -8.61
CA VAL A 108 -32.39 1.03 -7.85
C VAL A 108 -31.85 -0.40 -7.83
N THR A 109 -32.70 -1.40 -7.54
CA THR A 109 -32.30 -2.81 -7.49
C THR A 109 -31.76 -3.29 -8.83
N ALA A 110 -32.46 -2.96 -9.95
CA ALA A 110 -32.04 -3.33 -11.28
C ALA A 110 -30.62 -2.82 -11.65
N ALA A 111 -30.22 -1.65 -11.12
CA ALA A 111 -28.89 -1.11 -11.35
C ALA A 111 -27.78 -1.97 -10.70
N PHE A 112 -28.08 -2.68 -9.61
CA PHE A 112 -27.16 -3.60 -8.95
C PHE A 112 -27.27 -5.04 -9.45
N ASP A 113 -28.38 -5.40 -10.12
CA ASP A 113 -28.64 -6.78 -10.53
C ASP A 113 -27.69 -7.29 -11.61
N ALA A 114 -27.18 -6.42 -12.47
CA ALA A 114 -26.24 -6.80 -13.52
C ALA A 114 -24.96 -7.47 -12.93
N LEU A 115 -24.38 -6.85 -11.88
CA LEU A 115 -23.23 -7.42 -11.19
C LEU A 115 -23.61 -8.68 -10.40
N ARG A 116 -24.77 -8.68 -9.75
CA ARG A 116 -25.26 -9.84 -9.02
C ARG A 116 -25.49 -11.06 -9.90
N HIS A 117 -26.05 -10.86 -11.10
CA HIS A 117 -26.22 -11.96 -12.09
C HIS A 117 -24.87 -12.47 -12.59
N LEU A 118 -23.89 -11.58 -12.81
CA LEU A 118 -22.53 -11.99 -13.16
C LEU A 118 -21.89 -12.85 -12.06
N ASP A 119 -21.96 -12.39 -10.80
CA ASP A 119 -21.44 -13.14 -9.66
C ASP A 119 -22.15 -14.50 -9.53
N GLN A 120 -23.47 -14.53 -9.68
CA GLN A 120 -24.25 -15.76 -9.61
C GLN A 120 -23.81 -16.76 -10.70
N ALA A 121 -23.68 -16.33 -11.95
CA ALA A 121 -23.25 -17.19 -13.06
C ALA A 121 -21.85 -17.79 -12.81
N LEU A 122 -20.93 -16.99 -12.25
CA LEU A 122 -19.59 -17.47 -11.89
C LEU A 122 -19.65 -18.48 -10.73
N LEU A 123 -20.51 -18.26 -9.74
CA LEU A 123 -20.63 -19.14 -8.58
C LEU A 123 -21.31 -20.46 -8.89
N GLU A 124 -22.15 -20.55 -9.93
CA GLU A 124 -22.79 -21.80 -10.37
C GLU A 124 -21.78 -22.81 -10.93
N GLU A 125 -20.57 -22.41 -11.30
CA GLU A 125 -19.52 -23.30 -11.78
C GLU A 125 -18.80 -24.07 -10.65
N TYR A 126 -19.00 -23.68 -9.39
CA TYR A 126 -18.32 -24.27 -8.25
C TYR A 126 -19.16 -25.36 -7.56
N THR A 127 -18.47 -26.36 -7.04
CA THR A 127 -19.08 -27.37 -6.19
C THR A 127 -19.51 -26.77 -4.82
N ASP A 128 -20.43 -27.44 -4.14
CA ASP A 128 -20.85 -27.06 -2.79
C ASP A 128 -19.69 -26.93 -1.79
N ALA A 129 -18.64 -27.76 -1.94
CA ALA A 129 -17.47 -27.68 -1.06
C ALA A 129 -16.65 -26.43 -1.31
N GLU A 130 -16.47 -26.06 -2.58
CA GLU A 130 -15.79 -24.83 -2.99
C GLU A 130 -16.60 -23.60 -2.60
N LEU A 131 -17.92 -23.62 -2.80
CA LEU A 131 -18.80 -22.53 -2.34
C LEU A 131 -18.72 -22.30 -0.84
N ARG A 132 -18.71 -23.37 -0.01
CA ARG A 132 -18.52 -23.25 1.45
C ARG A 132 -17.15 -22.67 1.80
N PHE A 133 -16.10 -23.07 1.08
CA PHE A 133 -14.77 -22.51 1.27
C PHE A 133 -14.71 -21.02 0.91
N LEU A 134 -15.27 -20.65 -0.25
CA LEU A 134 -15.35 -19.25 -0.71
C LEU A 134 -16.17 -18.38 0.25
N LEU A 135 -17.31 -18.86 0.72
CA LEU A 135 -18.14 -18.17 1.71
C LEU A 135 -17.37 -17.92 3.01
N HIS A 136 -16.78 -18.98 3.57
CA HIS A 136 -15.96 -18.87 4.79
C HIS A 136 -14.78 -17.91 4.61
N HIS A 137 -14.08 -17.96 3.47
CA HIS A 137 -12.99 -17.05 3.16
C HIS A 137 -13.48 -15.59 3.06
N SER A 138 -14.60 -15.37 2.37
CA SER A 138 -15.19 -14.03 2.20
C SER A 138 -15.65 -13.42 3.51
N GLU A 139 -16.29 -14.22 4.40
CA GLU A 139 -16.70 -13.78 5.74
C GLU A 139 -15.50 -13.39 6.62
N ARG A 140 -14.44 -14.19 6.62
CA ARG A 140 -13.20 -13.87 7.33
C ARG A 140 -12.53 -12.62 6.80
N THR A 141 -12.51 -12.48 5.48
CA THR A 141 -11.98 -11.31 4.78
C THR A 141 -12.75 -10.05 5.15
N LEU A 142 -14.09 -10.14 5.14
CA LEU A 142 -14.97 -9.03 5.54
C LEU A 142 -14.76 -8.63 7.01
N ALA A 143 -14.66 -9.61 7.92
CA ALA A 143 -14.41 -9.34 9.34
C ALA A 143 -13.07 -8.61 9.55
N ALA A 144 -12.02 -9.07 8.88
CA ALA A 144 -10.70 -8.45 8.94
C ALA A 144 -10.69 -7.02 8.37
N LEU A 145 -11.39 -6.80 7.23
CA LEU A 145 -11.58 -5.45 6.65
C LEU A 145 -12.29 -4.50 7.60
N ARG A 146 -13.38 -4.95 8.20
CA ARG A 146 -14.15 -4.16 9.17
C ARG A 146 -13.30 -3.77 10.38
N GLN A 147 -12.50 -4.69 10.88
CA GLN A 147 -11.59 -4.44 12.00
C GLN A 147 -10.53 -3.40 11.62
N GLU A 148 -9.89 -3.55 10.46
CA GLU A 148 -8.87 -2.63 10.00
C GLU A 148 -9.44 -1.24 9.69
N THR A 149 -10.62 -1.17 9.07
CA THR A 149 -11.31 0.10 8.81
C THR A 149 -11.66 0.83 10.11
N ARG A 150 -12.13 0.11 11.15
CA ARG A 150 -12.36 0.70 12.47
C ARG A 150 -11.07 1.26 13.06
N ARG A 151 -9.99 0.51 13.00
CA ARG A 151 -8.68 0.96 13.47
C ARG A 151 -8.22 2.24 12.75
N LEU A 152 -8.35 2.30 11.44
CA LEU A 152 -7.97 3.48 10.65
C LEU A 152 -8.83 4.72 10.92
N ARG A 153 -10.07 4.53 11.35
CA ARG A 153 -11.01 5.62 11.67
C ARG A 153 -10.91 6.13 13.12
N GLY A 154 -9.95 5.64 13.90
CA GLY A 154 -9.80 6.03 15.32
C GLY A 154 -10.92 5.49 16.23
N GLY A 155 -11.73 4.55 15.74
CA GLY A 155 -12.68 3.80 16.55
C GLY A 155 -11.97 2.69 17.31
N ASP A 156 -11.93 2.79 18.62
CA ASP A 156 -11.23 1.92 19.55
C ASP A 156 -9.70 1.94 19.38
N VAL A 157 -9.08 2.99 19.90
CA VAL A 157 -7.77 2.84 20.52
C VAL A 157 -8.05 2.05 21.82
N GLY A 158 -8.18 0.74 21.69
CA GLY A 158 -7.87 -0.16 22.80
C GLY A 158 -6.49 0.20 23.32
N PRO A 159 -6.09 -0.15 24.54
CA PRO A 159 -4.90 0.35 25.20
C PRO A 159 -3.73 0.33 24.23
N ALA A 160 -3.01 1.45 24.13
CA ALA A 160 -1.96 1.78 23.17
C ALA A 160 -1.33 0.49 22.61
N THR A 161 -1.56 0.22 21.35
CA THR A 161 -1.13 -1.05 20.73
C THR A 161 0.36 -1.16 21.01
N GLU A 162 0.78 -2.14 21.80
CA GLU A 162 2.16 -2.30 22.25
C GLU A 162 3.05 -2.16 21.03
N GLU A 163 3.94 -1.19 21.09
CA GLU A 163 4.95 -0.98 20.06
C GLU A 163 5.80 -2.25 20.04
N GLN A 164 5.79 -2.93 18.91
CA GLN A 164 6.63 -4.10 18.73
C GLN A 164 8.05 -3.64 18.46
N ILE A 165 8.96 -3.97 19.37
CA ILE A 165 10.38 -3.64 19.23
C ILE A 165 11.15 -4.93 18.96
N PHE A 166 11.93 -4.92 17.89
CA PHE A 166 12.83 -6.01 17.51
C PHE A 166 14.25 -5.47 17.40
N SER A 167 15.19 -6.21 17.93
CA SER A 167 16.61 -5.88 17.79
C SER A 167 17.45 -7.15 17.73
N ALA A 168 18.68 -7.02 17.26
CA ALA A 168 19.69 -8.05 17.32
C ALA A 168 21.04 -7.40 17.67
N PRO A 169 21.94 -8.07 18.37
CA PRO A 169 23.26 -7.54 18.64
C PRO A 169 24.07 -7.44 17.32
N ARG A 170 24.96 -6.45 17.25
CA ARG A 170 25.86 -6.27 16.11
C ARG A 170 26.85 -7.43 16.01
N ASP A 171 27.33 -7.96 17.14
CA ASP A 171 28.44 -8.90 17.23
C ASP A 171 29.67 -8.37 16.42
N ALA A 172 30.35 -9.26 15.69
CA ALA A 172 31.50 -8.89 14.83
C ALA A 172 31.12 -8.69 13.35
N ARG A 173 29.85 -8.24 13.08
CA ARG A 173 29.38 -8.08 11.69
C ARG A 173 29.85 -6.75 11.12
N ASP A 174 30.52 -6.82 9.97
CA ASP A 174 30.92 -5.63 9.17
C ASP A 174 29.96 -5.37 8.01
N THR A 175 29.13 -6.36 7.65
CA THR A 175 28.12 -6.26 6.59
C THR A 175 26.80 -6.86 7.02
N ALA A 176 25.68 -6.31 6.51
CA ALA A 176 24.37 -6.88 6.72
C ALA A 176 23.42 -6.58 5.53
N THR A 177 22.39 -7.41 5.38
CA THR A 177 21.33 -7.20 4.39
C THR A 177 20.00 -7.01 5.09
N LEU A 178 19.31 -5.92 4.79
CA LEU A 178 17.95 -5.69 5.20
C LEU A 178 16.98 -6.10 4.09
N HIS A 179 16.16 -7.09 4.35
CA HIS A 179 15.09 -7.54 3.46
C HIS A 179 13.75 -7.01 3.97
N LEU A 180 13.13 -6.10 3.23
CA LEU A 180 11.73 -5.73 3.43
C LEU A 180 10.88 -6.55 2.46
N VAL A 181 10.02 -7.43 2.98
CA VAL A 181 9.22 -8.37 2.19
C VAL A 181 7.74 -8.15 2.48
N GLY A 182 6.94 -8.00 1.43
CA GLY A 182 5.50 -7.75 1.52
C GLY A 182 5.13 -6.34 1.09
N GLY A 183 3.87 -5.94 1.29
CA GLY A 183 3.34 -4.67 0.80
C GLY A 183 2.85 -3.72 1.90
N GLY A 184 2.61 -2.46 1.51
CA GLY A 184 1.98 -1.48 2.38
C GLY A 184 2.86 -0.96 3.51
N TYR A 185 4.14 -0.69 3.25
CA TYR A 185 5.03 -0.07 4.24
C TYR A 185 5.00 1.46 4.18
N GLU A 186 4.92 2.08 5.35
CA GLU A 186 5.31 3.46 5.60
C GLU A 186 6.43 3.42 6.64
N LEU A 187 7.67 3.50 6.16
CA LEU A 187 8.85 3.27 6.98
C LEU A 187 9.79 4.47 6.95
N ARG A 188 10.35 4.76 8.14
CA ARG A 188 11.50 5.63 8.33
C ARG A 188 12.71 4.75 8.66
N ILE A 189 13.80 4.93 7.91
CA ILE A 189 15.07 4.23 8.13
C ILE A 189 16.12 5.29 8.45
N GLU A 190 16.83 5.14 9.56
CA GLU A 190 17.77 6.13 10.08
C GLU A 190 19.03 5.44 10.62
N ALA A 191 20.09 6.22 10.82
CA ALA A 191 21.29 5.74 11.49
C ALA A 191 21.02 5.56 13.00
N ALA A 192 21.54 4.50 13.58
CA ALA A 192 21.65 4.37 15.03
C ALA A 192 22.71 5.36 15.57
N PRO A 193 22.69 5.69 16.87
CA PRO A 193 23.78 6.43 17.48
C PRO A 193 25.13 5.73 17.27
N PRO A 194 26.22 6.48 17.17
CA PRO A 194 27.57 5.89 17.07
C PRO A 194 27.83 4.90 18.20
N ALA A 195 28.52 3.79 17.90
CA ALA A 195 28.83 2.71 18.82
C ALA A 195 27.61 2.01 19.46
N ALA A 196 26.45 2.02 18.79
CA ALA A 196 25.29 1.26 19.23
C ALA A 196 25.66 -0.24 19.27
N PRO A 197 25.30 -0.98 20.35
CA PRO A 197 25.61 -2.41 20.46
C PRO A 197 24.73 -3.27 19.56
N GLU A 198 23.58 -2.76 19.13
CA GLU A 198 22.65 -3.46 18.26
C GLU A 198 23.05 -3.33 16.78
N LEU A 199 22.82 -4.39 16.04
CA LEU A 199 22.89 -4.38 14.57
C LEU A 199 21.81 -3.47 13.98
N PHE A 200 20.59 -3.61 14.53
CA PHE A 200 19.44 -2.77 14.19
C PHE A 200 18.46 -2.71 15.36
N VAL A 201 17.61 -1.70 15.35
CA VAL A 201 16.38 -1.64 16.15
C VAL A 201 15.22 -1.32 15.24
N ALA A 202 14.22 -2.18 15.22
CA ALA A 202 13.00 -2.00 14.44
C ALA A 202 11.82 -1.80 15.38
N ARG A 203 11.03 -0.75 15.15
CA ARG A 203 9.85 -0.38 15.93
C ARG A 203 8.65 -0.32 15.01
N PHE A 204 7.58 -1.05 15.35
CA PHE A 204 6.36 -1.08 14.55
C PHE A 204 5.14 -0.81 15.43
N ALA A 205 4.28 0.09 14.98
CA ALA A 205 2.98 0.31 15.59
C ALA A 205 2.01 -0.80 15.15
N GLY A 206 1.48 -1.54 16.11
CA GLY A 206 0.51 -2.61 15.86
C GLY A 206 1.11 -3.95 15.43
N GLY A 207 0.31 -5.01 15.55
CA GLY A 207 0.71 -6.37 15.17
C GLY A 207 0.73 -6.61 13.66
N GLY A 208 1.40 -7.69 13.25
CA GLY A 208 1.41 -8.17 11.86
C GLY A 208 2.74 -8.01 11.15
N VAL A 209 3.80 -7.68 11.87
CA VAL A 209 5.17 -7.72 11.39
C VAL A 209 5.91 -8.89 12.04
N ASN A 210 6.71 -9.56 11.26
CA ASN A 210 7.69 -10.52 11.74
C ASN A 210 9.07 -10.03 11.36
N VAL A 211 9.97 -9.95 12.35
CA VAL A 211 11.36 -9.62 12.13
C VAL A 211 12.19 -10.82 12.54
N SER A 212 13.04 -11.28 11.64
CA SER A 212 13.95 -12.40 11.89
C SER A 212 15.36 -12.06 11.44
N THR A 213 16.35 -12.58 12.15
CA THR A 213 17.77 -12.42 11.80
C THR A 213 18.38 -13.79 11.59
N THR A 214 19.03 -14.00 10.45
CA THR A 214 19.72 -15.23 10.11
C THR A 214 21.10 -14.88 9.51
N GLY A 215 22.16 -15.14 10.24
CA GLY A 215 23.50 -14.68 9.83
C GLY A 215 23.51 -13.15 9.69
N ASN A 216 23.88 -12.65 8.50
CA ASN A 216 23.92 -11.23 8.20
C ASN A 216 22.59 -10.67 7.62
N ASP A 217 21.58 -11.52 7.45
CA ASP A 217 20.31 -11.13 6.88
C ASP A 217 19.30 -10.77 7.95
N VAL A 218 18.77 -9.57 7.89
CA VAL A 218 17.65 -9.07 8.69
C VAL A 218 16.42 -9.04 7.80
N THR A 219 15.43 -9.86 8.08
CA THR A 219 14.19 -9.92 7.30
C THR A 219 13.05 -9.32 8.07
N VAL A 220 12.49 -8.25 7.57
CA VAL A 220 11.23 -7.65 8.02
C VAL A 220 10.14 -8.07 7.05
N ARG A 221 9.23 -8.87 7.53
CA ARG A 221 8.11 -9.36 6.74
C ARG A 221 6.81 -8.80 7.30
N SER A 222 6.14 -7.97 6.53
CA SER A 222 4.75 -7.68 6.82
C SER A 222 3.96 -8.96 6.59
N ARG A 223 3.29 -9.45 7.62
CA ARG A 223 2.21 -10.40 7.42
C ARG A 223 1.17 -9.64 6.64
N SER A 224 1.19 -9.78 5.31
CA SER A 224 0.21 -9.18 4.44
C SER A 224 -1.16 -9.49 5.03
N ARG A 225 -1.75 -8.51 5.68
CA ARG A 225 -3.18 -8.55 5.92
C ARG A 225 -3.74 -8.49 4.52
N LEU A 226 -4.46 -9.48 4.10
CA LEU A 226 -5.10 -9.70 2.80
C LEU A 226 -5.83 -8.47 2.23
N LEU A 227 -5.76 -7.31 2.87
CA LEU A 227 -6.65 -6.17 2.75
C LEU A 227 -5.94 -4.80 2.84
N GLY A 228 -4.66 -4.72 2.50
CA GLY A 228 -4.04 -3.42 2.23
C GLY A 228 -3.81 -2.49 3.42
N GLY A 229 -3.60 -3.02 4.62
CA GLY A 229 -3.15 -2.20 5.76
C GLY A 229 -1.72 -1.71 5.55
N THR A 230 -1.47 -0.43 5.85
CA THR A 230 -0.13 0.14 5.87
C THR A 230 0.58 -0.22 7.17
N THR A 231 1.78 -0.78 7.08
CA THR A 231 2.65 -1.04 8.22
C THR A 231 3.48 0.19 8.50
N HIS A 232 3.22 0.86 9.62
CA HIS A 232 3.98 2.03 10.06
C HIS A 232 5.09 1.59 11.00
N GLY A 233 6.29 2.10 10.77
CA GLY A 233 7.41 1.77 11.64
C GLY A 233 8.67 2.57 11.36
N SER A 234 9.67 2.35 12.23
CA SER A 234 11.00 2.89 12.06
C SER A 234 12.04 1.79 12.21
N LEU A 235 13.13 1.93 11.48
CA LEU A 235 14.32 1.11 11.62
C LEU A 235 15.53 2.00 11.85
N THR A 236 16.26 1.74 12.91
CA THR A 236 17.60 2.32 13.10
C THR A 236 18.64 1.26 12.76
N LEU A 237 19.57 1.61 11.88
CA LEU A 237 20.64 0.74 11.38
C LEU A 237 21.99 1.13 11.96
N ASN A 238 22.78 0.16 12.34
CA ASN A 238 24.12 0.41 12.90
C ASN A 238 25.02 1.07 11.83
N PRO A 239 25.62 2.25 12.13
CA PRO A 239 26.45 3.00 11.17
C PRO A 239 27.84 2.38 10.90
N ASP A 240 28.29 1.47 11.78
CA ASP A 240 29.58 0.80 11.62
C ASP A 240 29.47 -0.47 10.74
N VAL A 241 28.28 -0.73 10.16
CA VAL A 241 27.97 -1.88 9.32
C VAL A 241 27.63 -1.41 7.90
N CYS A 242 28.20 -2.04 6.90
CA CYS A 242 27.86 -1.77 5.50
C CYS A 242 26.59 -2.54 5.09
N TRP A 243 25.56 -1.83 4.69
CA TRP A 243 24.24 -2.39 4.45
C TRP A 243 23.92 -2.61 2.98
N ALA A 244 23.27 -3.73 2.68
CA ALA A 244 22.49 -3.93 1.46
C ALA A 244 20.99 -3.86 1.79
N LEU A 245 20.23 -3.05 1.06
CA LEU A 245 18.79 -2.90 1.26
C LEU A 245 18.03 -3.58 0.12
N ARG A 246 17.16 -4.53 0.42
CA ARG A 246 16.35 -5.26 -0.56
C ARG A 246 14.87 -5.09 -0.25
N LEU A 247 14.22 -4.25 -1.03
CA LEU A 247 12.82 -3.86 -0.88
C LEU A 247 11.98 -4.62 -1.89
N ARG A 248 11.24 -5.64 -1.43
CA ARG A 248 10.43 -6.52 -2.29
C ARG A 248 8.95 -6.40 -1.96
N GLY A 249 8.18 -5.91 -2.91
CA GLY A 249 6.74 -5.72 -2.79
C GLY A 249 6.33 -4.25 -2.88
N GLY A 250 5.03 -3.97 -2.72
CA GLY A 250 4.53 -2.60 -2.80
C GLY A 250 4.81 -1.80 -1.53
N SER A 251 5.43 -0.64 -1.62
CA SER A 251 5.56 0.30 -0.50
C SER A 251 4.74 1.55 -0.74
N THR A 252 4.13 2.09 0.32
CA THR A 252 3.37 3.35 0.25
C THR A 252 4.32 4.53 0.36
N ARG A 253 5.23 4.48 1.35
CA ARG A 253 6.26 5.49 1.57
C ARG A 253 7.47 4.89 2.28
N ILE A 254 8.66 5.19 1.77
CA ILE A 254 9.93 4.91 2.46
C ILE A 254 10.74 6.20 2.49
N THR A 255 11.19 6.57 3.67
CA THR A 255 12.13 7.67 3.87
C THR A 255 13.35 7.12 4.58
N ALA A 256 14.50 7.12 3.92
CA ALA A 256 15.74 6.55 4.42
C ALA A 256 16.83 7.63 4.53
N ALA A 257 17.09 8.05 5.77
CA ALA A 257 18.17 8.99 6.11
C ALA A 257 19.44 8.19 6.43
N LEU A 258 20.26 7.94 5.41
CA LEU A 258 21.41 7.04 5.45
C LEU A 258 22.76 7.76 5.25
N ARG A 259 22.83 9.04 5.61
CA ARG A 259 24.09 9.82 5.43
C ARG A 259 25.24 9.22 6.20
N ASP A 260 24.96 8.69 7.39
CA ASP A 260 25.93 8.10 8.31
C ASP A 260 25.92 6.56 8.27
N VAL A 261 25.15 5.95 7.37
CA VAL A 261 25.08 4.48 7.21
C VAL A 261 25.72 4.10 5.88
N PRO A 262 26.83 3.35 5.87
CA PRO A 262 27.40 2.85 4.64
C PRO A 262 26.44 1.91 3.91
N VAL A 263 26.18 2.19 2.64
CA VAL A 263 25.31 1.37 1.80
C VAL A 263 26.08 0.89 0.57
N SER A 264 26.11 -0.43 0.36
CA SER A 264 26.71 -1.05 -0.81
C SER A 264 25.72 -1.33 -1.93
N ARG A 265 24.43 -1.55 -1.55
CA ARG A 265 23.40 -1.93 -2.52
C ARG A 265 22.00 -1.53 -2.08
N ILE A 266 21.20 -1.10 -3.05
CA ILE A 266 19.75 -0.89 -2.87
C ILE A 266 19.04 -1.59 -4.03
N ASP A 267 18.24 -2.62 -3.74
CA ASP A 267 17.39 -3.29 -4.72
C ASP A 267 15.92 -2.99 -4.39
N ILE A 268 15.21 -2.36 -5.30
CA ILE A 268 13.77 -2.08 -5.19
C ILE A 268 13.05 -2.89 -6.26
N SER A 269 12.21 -3.83 -5.87
CA SER A 269 11.41 -4.62 -6.79
C SER A 269 9.94 -4.61 -6.41
N GLY A 270 9.08 -4.27 -7.38
CA GLY A 270 7.64 -4.09 -7.19
C GLY A 270 7.22 -2.63 -7.28
N GLY A 271 5.95 -2.35 -6.93
CA GLY A 271 5.41 -0.99 -6.98
C GLY A 271 5.80 -0.15 -5.76
N SER A 272 6.21 1.10 -5.96
CA SER A 272 6.46 2.04 -4.88
C SER A 272 5.64 3.32 -5.05
N GLY A 273 5.04 3.80 -3.97
CA GLY A 273 4.38 5.10 -3.94
C GLY A 273 5.42 6.23 -3.94
N ARG A 274 6.12 6.40 -2.83
CA ARG A 274 7.21 7.37 -2.67
C ARG A 274 8.37 6.69 -1.97
N ALA A 275 9.59 6.83 -2.52
CA ALA A 275 10.80 6.37 -1.88
C ALA A 275 11.89 7.44 -1.97
N GLU A 276 12.37 7.87 -0.81
CA GLU A 276 13.38 8.90 -0.66
C GLU A 276 14.57 8.31 0.08
N PHE A 277 15.75 8.41 -0.52
CA PHE A 277 17.01 7.95 0.04
C PHE A 277 17.99 9.11 0.11
N ASP A 278 18.41 9.44 1.34
CA ASP A 278 19.44 10.44 1.61
C ASP A 278 20.72 9.67 1.97
N LEU A 279 21.62 9.55 1.00
CA LEU A 279 22.77 8.65 1.03
C LEU A 279 24.03 9.38 1.48
N GLY A 280 24.89 8.68 2.21
CA GLY A 280 26.24 9.13 2.57
C GLY A 280 27.26 8.91 1.46
N PRO A 281 28.54 9.21 1.70
CA PRO A 281 29.62 8.86 0.76
C PRO A 281 29.74 7.33 0.69
N PRO A 282 29.75 6.72 -0.51
CA PRO A 282 29.93 5.28 -0.63
C PRO A 282 31.37 4.88 -0.30
N THR A 283 31.55 3.73 0.33
CA THR A 283 32.87 3.19 0.67
C THR A 283 33.52 2.43 -0.48
N THR A 284 32.69 1.97 -1.42
CA THR A 284 33.07 1.31 -2.67
C THR A 284 32.08 1.74 -3.75
N GLU A 285 32.00 1.02 -4.87
CA GLU A 285 30.89 1.20 -5.80
C GLU A 285 29.58 0.74 -5.12
N ALA A 286 28.63 1.66 -4.97
CA ALA A 286 27.30 1.38 -4.45
C ALA A 286 26.30 1.28 -5.61
N VAL A 287 25.59 0.14 -5.69
CA VAL A 287 24.71 -0.16 -6.81
C VAL A 287 23.24 -0.01 -6.38
N VAL A 288 22.49 0.73 -7.17
CA VAL A 288 21.05 0.88 -6.97
C VAL A 288 20.32 0.27 -8.16
N HIS A 289 19.47 -0.74 -7.90
CA HIS A 289 18.60 -1.31 -8.91
C HIS A 289 17.13 -1.05 -8.56
N VAL A 290 16.38 -0.52 -9.51
CA VAL A 290 14.93 -0.34 -9.40
C VAL A 290 14.27 -1.09 -10.55
N ASP A 291 13.55 -2.17 -10.21
CA ASP A 291 12.78 -2.96 -11.13
C ASP A 291 11.29 -2.85 -10.80
N GLY A 292 10.54 -2.11 -11.61
CA GLY A 292 9.10 -1.92 -11.43
C GLY A 292 8.63 -0.48 -11.58
N GLY A 293 7.40 -0.24 -11.13
CA GLY A 293 6.78 1.08 -11.19
C GLY A 293 6.97 1.88 -9.90
N ALA A 294 7.27 3.16 -10.01
CA ALA A 294 7.27 4.06 -8.86
C ALA A 294 6.51 5.36 -9.17
N ARG A 295 5.88 5.93 -8.14
CA ARG A 295 5.25 7.24 -8.30
C ARG A 295 6.27 8.36 -8.13
N GLN A 296 7.12 8.25 -7.12
CA GLN A 296 8.19 9.21 -6.87
C GLN A 296 9.41 8.49 -6.29
N LEU A 297 10.58 8.70 -6.91
CA LEU A 297 11.87 8.24 -6.44
C LEU A 297 12.79 9.46 -6.28
N THR A 298 13.41 9.58 -5.12
CA THR A 298 14.41 10.63 -4.85
C THR A 298 15.64 9.98 -4.25
N PHE A 299 16.78 10.20 -4.87
CA PHE A 299 18.09 9.82 -4.36
C PHE A 299 18.92 11.08 -4.17
N ARG A 300 19.32 11.36 -2.92
CA ARG A 300 20.24 12.45 -2.59
C ARG A 300 21.59 11.86 -2.23
N ARG A 301 22.63 12.38 -2.85
CA ARG A 301 24.03 11.97 -2.63
C ARG A 301 24.88 13.17 -2.23
N PRO A 302 25.98 13.00 -1.49
CA PRO A 302 26.87 14.12 -1.16
C PRO A 302 27.41 14.79 -2.42
N ARG A 303 27.57 16.10 -2.35
CA ARG A 303 28.19 16.88 -3.45
C ARG A 303 29.56 16.34 -3.80
N GLY A 304 29.87 16.26 -5.08
CA GLY A 304 31.15 15.73 -5.58
C GLY A 304 31.25 14.20 -5.54
N THR A 305 30.22 13.48 -5.13
CA THR A 305 30.20 12.00 -5.25
C THR A 305 29.84 11.63 -6.69
N PRO A 306 30.70 10.89 -7.41
CA PRO A 306 30.41 10.47 -8.77
C PRO A 306 29.18 9.57 -8.86
N ALA A 307 28.36 9.78 -9.89
CA ALA A 307 27.16 8.96 -10.10
C ALA A 307 26.88 8.72 -11.58
N ARG A 308 26.33 7.55 -11.89
CA ARG A 308 25.74 7.21 -13.19
C ARG A 308 24.29 6.80 -13.00
N LEU A 309 23.43 7.29 -13.88
CA LEU A 309 22.04 6.89 -13.99
C LEU A 309 21.82 6.22 -15.34
N SER A 310 21.46 4.94 -15.31
CA SER A 310 21.06 4.16 -16.48
C SER A 310 19.56 3.91 -16.42
N LEU A 311 18.80 4.39 -17.42
CA LEU A 311 17.37 4.31 -17.47
C LEU A 311 16.88 3.46 -18.63
N ARG A 312 15.95 2.54 -18.34
CA ARG A 312 15.15 1.80 -19.33
C ARG A 312 13.67 1.93 -18.96
N GLY A 313 12.88 2.61 -19.80
CA GLY A 313 11.46 2.76 -19.56
C GLY A 313 10.95 4.17 -19.76
N ARG A 314 9.90 4.54 -19.04
CA ARG A 314 9.27 5.87 -19.15
C ARG A 314 9.38 6.63 -17.83
N LEU A 315 9.87 7.86 -17.90
CA LEU A 315 9.82 8.86 -16.84
C LEU A 315 9.01 10.06 -17.31
N SER A 316 8.13 10.58 -16.47
CA SER A 316 7.37 11.79 -16.79
C SER A 316 8.09 13.06 -16.36
N ASP A 317 8.84 12.99 -15.25
CA ASP A 317 9.65 14.11 -14.76
C ASP A 317 10.99 13.58 -14.24
N LEU A 318 12.08 14.02 -14.84
CA LEU A 318 13.45 13.71 -14.46
C LEU A 318 14.17 14.99 -14.04
N ARG A 319 14.75 14.99 -12.85
CA ARG A 319 15.63 16.04 -12.34
C ARG A 319 16.98 15.45 -11.94
N ILE A 320 18.05 16.14 -12.32
CA ILE A 320 19.42 15.74 -11.97
C ILE A 320 20.18 16.99 -11.54
N ASP A 321 20.67 16.96 -10.28
CA ASP A 321 21.44 18.05 -9.68
C ASP A 321 20.73 19.42 -9.77
N GLY A 322 19.42 19.42 -9.53
CA GLY A 322 18.55 20.59 -9.62
C GLY A 322 18.08 20.95 -11.04
N ASP A 323 18.69 20.38 -12.08
CA ASP A 323 18.33 20.66 -13.47
C ASP A 323 17.16 19.80 -13.94
N PRO A 324 16.04 20.38 -14.37
CA PRO A 324 14.95 19.61 -14.94
C PRO A 324 15.33 19.10 -16.34
N ARG A 325 15.16 17.81 -16.56
CA ARG A 325 15.37 17.13 -17.85
C ARG A 325 14.06 16.76 -18.54
N GLY A 326 12.91 17.02 -17.88
CA GLY A 326 11.59 16.78 -18.42
C GLY A 326 11.23 15.30 -18.57
N SER A 327 10.35 15.01 -19.53
CA SER A 327 9.89 13.64 -19.79
C SER A 327 10.90 12.88 -20.64
N VAL A 328 11.26 11.67 -20.20
CA VAL A 328 12.18 10.79 -20.90
C VAL A 328 11.45 9.47 -21.22
N ILE A 329 11.38 9.13 -22.52
CA ILE A 329 10.96 7.82 -23.00
C ILE A 329 12.17 7.22 -23.68
N ALA A 330 12.80 6.22 -23.07
CA ALA A 330 14.04 5.66 -23.59
C ALA A 330 14.06 4.16 -23.54
N HIS A 331 14.47 3.54 -24.66
CA HIS A 331 14.92 2.15 -24.62
C HIS A 331 16.22 2.01 -23.80
N ARG A 332 17.03 3.06 -23.78
CA ARG A 332 18.22 3.22 -22.94
C ARG A 332 18.65 4.68 -22.93
N ALA A 333 18.63 5.32 -21.75
CA ALA A 333 19.28 6.62 -21.53
C ALA A 333 20.33 6.45 -20.44
N VAL A 334 21.48 7.09 -20.61
CA VAL A 334 22.56 7.10 -19.61
C VAL A 334 22.96 8.55 -19.38
N TRP A 335 23.08 8.92 -18.13
CA TRP A 335 23.70 10.12 -17.64
C TRP A 335 24.77 9.75 -16.62
N GLN A 336 25.89 10.44 -16.61
CA GLN A 336 26.94 10.25 -15.61
C GLN A 336 27.72 11.53 -15.35
N THR A 337 28.31 11.62 -14.17
CA THR A 337 29.29 12.67 -13.87
C THR A 337 30.55 12.49 -14.70
N PRO A 338 31.29 13.56 -15.03
CA PRO A 338 32.50 13.45 -15.88
C PRO A 338 33.59 12.51 -15.33
N ASP A 339 33.69 12.39 -14.03
CA ASP A 339 34.70 11.66 -13.27
C ASP A 339 34.25 10.26 -12.80
N PHE A 340 33.09 9.80 -13.29
CA PHE A 340 32.48 8.55 -12.83
C PHE A 340 33.41 7.33 -12.99
N ASP A 341 34.04 7.19 -14.15
CA ASP A 341 34.85 6.01 -14.47
C ASP A 341 36.20 5.98 -13.73
N ASP A 342 36.69 7.15 -13.28
CA ASP A 342 38.00 7.30 -12.62
C ASP A 342 37.92 7.12 -11.09
N HIS A 343 36.71 7.09 -10.50
CA HIS A 343 36.53 6.97 -9.07
C HIS A 343 36.04 5.58 -8.65
N PRO A 344 36.71 4.90 -7.67
CA PRO A 344 36.27 3.62 -7.14
C PRO A 344 35.05 3.72 -6.23
N THR A 345 34.83 4.91 -5.62
CA THR A 345 33.71 5.19 -4.72
C THR A 345 32.65 6.02 -5.45
N ARG A 346 31.57 5.40 -5.89
CA ARG A 346 30.58 5.99 -6.78
C ARG A 346 29.22 5.32 -6.65
N TYR A 347 28.19 5.97 -7.15
CA TYR A 347 26.84 5.41 -7.25
C TYR A 347 26.51 5.00 -8.69
N ASP A 348 26.19 3.73 -8.91
CA ASP A 348 25.71 3.21 -10.20
C ASP A 348 24.21 2.87 -10.08
N ILE A 349 23.35 3.69 -10.68
CA ILE A 349 21.90 3.64 -10.51
C ILE A 349 21.25 3.13 -11.79
N HIS A 350 20.56 2.00 -11.70
CA HIS A 350 19.86 1.34 -12.79
C HIS A 350 18.36 1.35 -12.53
N ILE A 351 17.60 1.94 -13.42
CA ILE A 351 16.14 1.98 -13.34
C ILE A 351 15.54 1.28 -14.54
N ASN A 352 14.86 0.15 -14.27
CA ASN A 352 14.12 -0.62 -15.25
C ASN A 352 12.62 -0.53 -14.93
N GLY A 353 11.86 0.22 -15.73
CA GLY A 353 10.43 0.37 -15.52
C GLY A 353 9.93 1.78 -15.72
N GLY A 354 8.77 2.10 -15.13
CA GLY A 354 8.16 3.41 -15.23
C GLY A 354 8.18 4.16 -13.90
N ALA A 355 8.57 5.44 -13.91
CA ALA A 355 8.34 6.32 -12.78
C ALA A 355 7.65 7.60 -13.24
N ILE A 356 6.82 8.19 -12.34
CA ILE A 356 6.21 9.49 -12.63
C ILE A 356 7.26 10.58 -12.40
N SER A 357 8.02 10.50 -11.31
CA SER A 357 9.07 11.46 -11.00
C SER A 357 10.31 10.75 -10.48
N LEU A 358 11.48 11.12 -10.99
CA LEU A 358 12.79 10.73 -10.51
C LEU A 358 13.64 11.97 -10.27
N GLU A 359 14.18 12.08 -9.07
CA GLU A 359 15.11 13.12 -8.67
C GLU A 359 16.41 12.48 -8.19
N LEU A 360 17.52 12.85 -8.81
CA LEU A 360 18.87 12.56 -8.37
C LEU A 360 19.52 13.91 -8.04
N ASP A 361 19.76 14.17 -6.77
CA ASP A 361 20.18 15.50 -6.31
C ASP A 361 21.22 15.42 -5.18
N HIS A 362 21.57 16.58 -4.69
CA HIS A 362 22.40 16.79 -3.50
C HIS A 362 21.52 17.22 -2.32
N PRO A 363 21.88 16.88 -1.07
CA PRO A 363 21.17 17.34 0.12
C PRO A 363 21.30 18.85 0.31
#